data_2387a248982869b72cbd444450c7334b
#
_entry.id   2387a248982869b72cbd444450c7334b
#
_cell.length_a   1.000
_cell.length_b   1.000
_cell.length_c   1.000
_cell.angle_alpha   90.00
_cell.angle_beta   90.00
_cell.angle_gamma   90.00
#
_symmetry.space_group_name_H-M   'P 1'
#
loop_
_entity.id
_entity.type
_entity.pdbx_description
1 polymer ?
#
loop_
_entity_poly.entity_id
_entity_poly.type
_entity_poly.pdbx_seq_one_letter_code
_entity_poly.pdbx_strand_id
1 'polypeptide(L)'
;MTKPTWFDTRIEQALLEHQSPNDEQAFFIYQLDALKIHLAKLQQQDVIKLWFAVKANPLSKIIQTLDSENFNFDVASSGELAQVLAQGIDPSRVLNTGPAKSKKQLKAFVEKGVSTFVVESLNQLVWLNEVMTEKKVIEQESSEQVLIKRPTVLLRVQLQWPDGEKNPLGGNSLTPFGLSVAEWQHIRVTDFPAVDICGLHIFQWGNMLSNAKMYSLWGQMVEPLTTLADSIGMTLEILDLGGGLGIDYLGDGAELSWQQILTDLASIKSQANVKEIWLELGRFAVAECGYYVVPVVDKKINYEQEQLILSAGVNHIIRPAITDQPFPVTLLRSSAEEEKYFDIHGPLCTSIDKLGHLLLPHDVTVGDRLIFGYCGAYGFTESMPFFLCHELAAEYVFQGGKLLEVRPALPASSYLA
;
A
#
# COMPACT_ATOMS: atom_id res chain seq x y z
N MET A 1 14.52 -30.33 0.19
CA MET A 1 14.55 -29.16 1.11
C MET A 1 13.22 -28.98 1.81
N THR A 2 13.23 -28.50 3.04
CA THR A 2 12.03 -28.02 3.73
C THR A 2 11.62 -26.69 3.08
N LYS A 3 10.33 -26.50 2.83
CA LYS A 3 9.81 -25.22 2.32
C LYS A 3 10.14 -24.09 3.32
N PRO A 4 10.34 -22.85 2.81
CA PRO A 4 10.58 -21.71 3.68
C PRO A 4 9.39 -21.44 4.60
N THR A 5 9.65 -20.90 5.78
CA THR A 5 8.64 -20.66 6.83
C THR A 5 7.52 -19.70 6.40
N TRP A 6 7.79 -18.82 5.44
CA TRP A 6 6.81 -17.89 4.89
C TRP A 6 5.79 -18.56 3.95
N PHE A 7 6.06 -19.79 3.47
CA PHE A 7 5.18 -20.48 2.53
C PHE A 7 4.22 -21.44 3.27
N ASP A 8 2.92 -21.20 3.14
CA ASP A 8 1.89 -22.05 3.75
C ASP A 8 1.75 -23.37 2.99
N THR A 9 2.10 -24.48 3.65
CA THR A 9 2.02 -25.83 3.05
C THR A 9 0.62 -26.26 2.66
N ARG A 10 -0.43 -25.65 3.22
CA ARG A 10 -1.83 -25.91 2.79
C ARG A 10 -2.10 -25.34 1.40
N ILE A 11 -1.46 -24.23 1.06
CA ILE A 11 -1.51 -23.66 -0.29
C ILE A 11 -0.73 -24.54 -1.27
N GLU A 12 0.42 -25.09 -0.85
CA GLU A 12 1.17 -26.04 -1.68
C GLU A 12 0.29 -27.22 -2.11
N GLN A 13 -0.42 -27.85 -1.17
CA GLN A 13 -1.31 -28.94 -1.49
C GLN A 13 -2.44 -28.51 -2.44
N ALA A 14 -3.07 -27.36 -2.18
CA ALA A 14 -4.12 -26.84 -3.05
C ALA A 14 -3.63 -26.54 -4.46
N LEU A 15 -2.38 -26.07 -4.61
CA LEU A 15 -1.76 -25.80 -5.91
C LEU A 15 -1.40 -27.08 -6.67
N LEU A 16 -0.96 -28.12 -5.99
CA LEU A 16 -0.68 -29.43 -6.62
C LEU A 16 -1.96 -30.11 -7.12
N GLU A 17 -3.08 -29.86 -6.47
CA GLU A 17 -4.40 -30.36 -6.87
C GLU A 17 -5.08 -29.45 -7.92
N HIS A 18 -4.64 -28.21 -8.05
CA HIS A 18 -5.22 -27.22 -8.96
C HIS A 18 -4.80 -27.49 -10.40
N GLN A 19 -5.76 -27.93 -11.21
CA GLN A 19 -5.59 -28.02 -12.66
C GLN A 19 -5.88 -26.64 -13.28
N SER A 20 -4.83 -25.89 -13.59
CA SER A 20 -4.99 -24.67 -14.37
C SER A 20 -5.47 -25.04 -15.79
N PRO A 21 -6.39 -24.27 -16.38
CA PRO A 21 -6.77 -24.45 -17.80
C PRO A 21 -5.59 -24.24 -18.76
N ASN A 22 -4.58 -23.50 -18.34
CA ASN A 22 -3.35 -23.22 -19.07
C ASN A 22 -2.15 -23.44 -18.15
N ASP A 23 -1.28 -24.39 -18.48
CA ASP A 23 -0.10 -24.73 -17.69
C ASP A 23 0.94 -23.59 -17.62
N GLU A 24 0.91 -22.67 -18.56
CA GLU A 24 1.78 -21.48 -18.60
C GLU A 24 1.17 -20.25 -17.90
N GLN A 25 -0.04 -20.35 -17.34
CA GLN A 25 -0.71 -19.24 -16.69
C GLN A 25 -0.05 -18.86 -15.36
N ALA A 26 0.30 -17.58 -15.24
CA ALA A 26 0.73 -16.98 -13.98
C ALA A 26 -0.48 -16.35 -13.24
N PHE A 27 -0.49 -16.43 -11.91
CA PHE A 27 -1.60 -15.93 -11.09
C PHE A 27 -1.17 -15.57 -9.67
N PHE A 28 -2.00 -14.76 -8.99
CA PHE A 28 -1.84 -14.44 -7.58
C PHE A 28 -2.78 -15.26 -6.71
N ILE A 29 -2.34 -15.53 -5.47
CA ILE A 29 -3.15 -16.15 -4.42
C ILE A 29 -3.06 -15.28 -3.17
N TYR A 30 -4.21 -15.02 -2.54
CA TYR A 30 -4.27 -14.30 -1.26
C TYR A 30 -4.88 -15.20 -0.19
N GLN A 31 -4.12 -15.45 0.87
CA GLN A 31 -4.50 -16.29 2.01
C GLN A 31 -5.34 -15.47 2.99
N LEU A 32 -6.67 -15.51 2.84
CA LEU A 32 -7.57 -14.65 3.58
C LEU A 32 -7.71 -15.02 5.06
N ASP A 33 -7.58 -16.30 5.42
CA ASP A 33 -7.69 -16.70 6.83
C ASP A 33 -6.49 -16.18 7.64
N ALA A 34 -5.26 -16.24 7.08
CA ALA A 34 -4.07 -15.67 7.70
C ALA A 34 -4.15 -14.14 7.73
N LEU A 35 -4.61 -13.51 6.65
CA LEU A 35 -4.83 -12.07 6.60
C LEU A 35 -5.77 -11.63 7.71
N LYS A 36 -6.91 -12.28 7.88
CA LYS A 36 -7.89 -11.95 8.92
C LYS A 36 -7.29 -12.01 10.32
N ILE A 37 -6.52 -13.06 10.62
CA ILE A 37 -5.82 -13.22 11.91
C ILE A 37 -4.83 -12.08 12.13
N HIS A 38 -4.04 -11.73 11.12
CA HIS A 38 -3.08 -10.63 11.19
C HIS A 38 -3.77 -9.29 11.44
N LEU A 39 -4.82 -8.96 10.68
CA LEU A 39 -5.57 -7.71 10.81
C LEU A 39 -6.25 -7.60 12.18
N ALA A 40 -6.86 -8.69 12.70
CA ALA A 40 -7.44 -8.73 14.03
C ALA A 40 -6.39 -8.42 15.10
N LYS A 41 -5.15 -8.95 14.97
CA LYS A 41 -4.04 -8.64 15.87
C LYS A 41 -3.64 -7.16 15.82
N LEU A 42 -3.64 -6.55 14.64
CA LEU A 42 -3.34 -5.11 14.49
C LEU A 42 -4.39 -4.23 15.14
N GLN A 43 -5.66 -4.66 15.15
CA GLN A 43 -6.77 -3.91 15.75
C GLN A 43 -6.95 -4.14 17.25
N GLN A 44 -6.23 -5.08 17.87
CA GLN A 44 -6.28 -5.30 19.32
C GLN A 44 -5.52 -4.21 20.09
N GLN A 45 -5.94 -2.94 19.93
CA GLN A 45 -5.31 -1.77 20.55
C GLN A 45 -6.26 -0.55 20.49
N ASP A 46 -6.00 0.46 21.32
CA ASP A 46 -6.73 1.73 21.41
C ASP A 46 -5.82 2.97 21.31
N VAL A 47 -4.56 2.77 20.99
CA VAL A 47 -3.54 3.83 20.95
C VAL A 47 -3.65 4.66 19.68
N ILE A 48 -3.92 4.01 18.55
CA ILE A 48 -3.85 4.60 17.21
C ILE A 48 -5.08 4.26 16.37
N LYS A 49 -5.40 5.12 15.41
CA LYS A 49 -6.38 4.85 14.37
C LYS A 49 -5.69 4.33 13.12
N LEU A 50 -6.16 3.21 12.60
CA LEU A 50 -5.59 2.56 11.43
C LEU A 50 -6.38 2.88 10.16
N TRP A 51 -5.63 3.22 9.10
CA TRP A 51 -6.11 3.39 7.74
C TRP A 51 -5.40 2.38 6.85
N PHE A 52 -6.14 1.73 5.96
CA PHE A 52 -5.55 0.89 4.92
C PHE A 52 -5.33 1.71 3.65
N ALA A 53 -4.08 1.80 3.20
CA ALA A 53 -3.74 2.44 1.92
C ALA A 53 -4.13 1.52 0.76
N VAL A 54 -5.28 1.83 0.13
CA VAL A 54 -5.94 0.98 -0.89
C VAL A 54 -5.02 0.68 -2.07
N LYS A 55 -4.12 1.61 -2.43
CA LYS A 55 -3.08 1.40 -3.47
C LYS A 55 -2.23 0.15 -3.28
N ALA A 56 -2.10 -0.34 -2.04
CA ALA A 56 -1.33 -1.55 -1.77
C ALA A 56 -1.98 -2.80 -2.36
N ASN A 57 -3.30 -2.92 -2.26
CA ASN A 57 -4.09 -3.97 -2.91
C ASN A 57 -5.58 -3.61 -2.94
N PRO A 58 -6.13 -3.19 -4.08
CA PRO A 58 -7.53 -2.78 -4.22
C PRO A 58 -8.50 -3.94 -4.49
N LEU A 59 -8.06 -5.20 -4.39
CA LEU A 59 -8.94 -6.36 -4.67
C LEU A 59 -10.12 -6.40 -3.71
N SER A 60 -11.35 -6.59 -4.23
CA SER A 60 -12.58 -6.57 -3.43
C SER A 60 -12.52 -7.48 -2.21
N LYS A 61 -11.97 -8.70 -2.33
CA LYS A 61 -11.85 -9.64 -1.22
C LYS A 61 -10.89 -9.18 -0.12
N ILE A 62 -9.83 -8.48 -0.48
CA ILE A 62 -8.90 -7.87 0.47
C ILE A 62 -9.61 -6.72 1.21
N ILE A 63 -10.30 -5.82 0.49
CA ILE A 63 -11.06 -4.70 1.07
C ILE A 63 -12.15 -5.22 2.02
N GLN A 64 -12.93 -6.25 1.61
CA GLN A 64 -13.95 -6.87 2.44
C GLN A 64 -13.37 -7.51 3.71
N THR A 65 -12.18 -8.12 3.64
CA THR A 65 -11.51 -8.69 4.81
C THR A 65 -11.05 -7.60 5.77
N LEU A 66 -10.48 -6.50 5.26
CA LEU A 66 -10.12 -5.32 6.06
C LEU A 66 -11.35 -4.67 6.72
N ASP A 67 -12.45 -4.57 5.98
CA ASP A 67 -13.72 -4.05 6.51
C ASP A 67 -14.27 -4.91 7.65
N SER A 68 -14.19 -6.23 7.54
CA SER A 68 -14.62 -7.16 8.61
C SER A 68 -13.82 -6.99 9.90
N GLU A 69 -12.61 -6.46 9.82
CA GLU A 69 -11.74 -6.13 10.96
C GLU A 69 -11.73 -4.63 11.30
N ASN A 70 -12.73 -3.87 10.84
CA ASN A 70 -12.96 -2.45 11.16
C ASN A 70 -11.83 -1.49 10.76
N PHE A 71 -11.08 -1.76 9.70
CA PHE A 71 -10.13 -0.81 9.14
C PHE A 71 -10.85 0.35 8.45
N ASN A 72 -10.24 1.54 8.51
CA ASN A 72 -10.60 2.66 7.66
C ASN A 72 -9.75 2.61 6.37
N PHE A 73 -10.10 3.41 5.36
CA PHE A 73 -9.50 3.30 4.02
C PHE A 73 -8.92 4.63 3.56
N ASP A 74 -7.63 4.63 3.23
CA ASP A 74 -6.95 5.75 2.56
C ASP A 74 -7.02 5.55 1.05
N VAL A 75 -7.60 6.53 0.35
CA VAL A 75 -7.78 6.54 -1.10
C VAL A 75 -7.17 7.78 -1.75
N ALA A 76 -6.41 7.59 -2.80
CA ALA A 76 -5.71 8.64 -3.54
C ALA A 76 -6.35 8.96 -4.91
N SER A 77 -7.39 8.23 -5.32
CA SER A 77 -8.03 8.41 -6.61
C SER A 77 -9.54 8.17 -6.58
N SER A 78 -10.25 8.70 -7.57
CA SER A 78 -11.68 8.43 -7.74
C SER A 78 -11.97 6.95 -8.02
N GLY A 79 -11.04 6.23 -8.63
CA GLY A 79 -11.14 4.80 -8.88
C GLY A 79 -11.07 4.00 -7.57
N GLU A 80 -10.13 4.31 -6.70
CA GLU A 80 -10.03 3.69 -5.37
C GLU A 80 -11.26 3.99 -4.50
N LEU A 81 -11.76 5.25 -4.51
CA LEU A 81 -13.00 5.58 -3.82
C LEU A 81 -14.18 4.76 -4.35
N ALA A 82 -14.32 4.64 -5.67
CA ALA A 82 -15.40 3.85 -6.26
C ALA A 82 -15.27 2.36 -5.86
N GLN A 83 -14.06 1.82 -5.82
CA GLN A 83 -13.79 0.45 -5.43
C GLN A 83 -14.14 0.19 -3.95
N VAL A 84 -13.81 1.10 -3.05
CA VAL A 84 -14.14 1.01 -1.62
C VAL A 84 -15.65 1.10 -1.41
N LEU A 85 -16.31 2.11 -2.02
CA LEU A 85 -17.76 2.29 -1.90
C LEU A 85 -18.56 1.13 -2.51
N ALA A 86 -18.05 0.48 -3.56
CA ALA A 86 -18.67 -0.69 -4.16
C ALA A 86 -18.72 -1.90 -3.21
N GLN A 87 -17.91 -1.91 -2.14
CA GLN A 87 -17.97 -2.93 -1.08
C GLN A 87 -18.97 -2.57 0.04
N GLY A 88 -19.71 -1.47 -0.07
CA GLY A 88 -20.69 -1.03 0.93
C GLY A 88 -20.08 -0.28 2.12
N ILE A 89 -18.83 0.14 2.02
CA ILE A 89 -18.13 0.86 3.09
C ILE A 89 -18.67 2.27 3.20
N ASP A 90 -18.95 2.69 4.44
CA ASP A 90 -19.40 4.06 4.74
C ASP A 90 -18.32 5.09 4.36
N PRO A 91 -18.65 6.13 3.55
CA PRO A 91 -17.68 7.14 3.15
C PRO A 91 -17.08 7.93 4.32
N SER A 92 -17.67 7.93 5.50
CA SER A 92 -17.08 8.52 6.71
C SER A 92 -15.84 7.77 7.21
N ARG A 93 -15.64 6.53 6.75
CA ARG A 93 -14.45 5.69 7.01
C ARG A 93 -13.40 5.83 5.91
N VAL A 94 -13.53 6.85 5.06
CA VAL A 94 -12.59 7.13 3.97
C VAL A 94 -11.79 8.39 4.26
N LEU A 95 -10.46 8.28 4.14
CA LEU A 95 -9.50 9.37 4.10
C LEU A 95 -9.10 9.61 2.63
N ASN A 96 -9.11 10.85 2.19
CA ASN A 96 -8.64 11.19 0.84
C ASN A 96 -7.24 11.82 0.89
N THR A 97 -6.26 11.12 0.35
CA THR A 97 -4.87 11.58 0.20
C THR A 97 -4.50 11.83 -1.27
N GLY A 98 -3.23 12.05 -1.54
CA GLY A 98 -2.65 12.14 -2.90
C GLY A 98 -2.43 13.56 -3.42
N PRO A 99 -1.39 13.78 -4.25
CA PRO A 99 -0.99 15.12 -4.71
C PRO A 99 -1.88 15.67 -5.82
N ALA A 100 -2.54 14.83 -6.60
CA ALA A 100 -3.29 15.23 -7.80
C ALA A 100 -4.80 15.35 -7.52
N LYS A 101 -5.20 16.32 -6.71
CA LYS A 101 -6.61 16.61 -6.40
C LYS A 101 -7.05 17.93 -7.05
N SER A 102 -7.89 17.86 -8.08
CA SER A 102 -8.54 19.05 -8.66
C SER A 102 -9.76 19.47 -7.82
N LYS A 103 -10.23 20.74 -7.98
CA LYS A 103 -11.49 21.21 -7.37
C LYS A 103 -12.67 20.30 -7.74
N LYS A 104 -12.75 19.83 -8.99
CA LYS A 104 -13.79 18.89 -9.46
C LYS A 104 -13.74 17.56 -8.71
N GLN A 105 -12.54 17.02 -8.47
CA GLN A 105 -12.37 15.77 -7.73
C GLN A 105 -12.76 15.95 -6.26
N LEU A 106 -12.29 17.01 -5.59
CA LEU A 106 -12.66 17.31 -4.20
C LEU A 106 -14.17 17.43 -4.05
N LYS A 107 -14.84 18.15 -4.98
CA LYS A 107 -16.30 18.25 -5.01
C LYS A 107 -16.97 16.87 -5.11
N ALA A 108 -16.50 16.01 -6.01
CA ALA A 108 -17.05 14.67 -6.20
C ALA A 108 -16.86 13.79 -4.93
N PHE A 109 -15.76 13.93 -4.20
CA PHE A 109 -15.53 13.21 -2.94
C PHE A 109 -16.49 13.70 -1.84
N VAL A 110 -16.64 15.02 -1.69
CA VAL A 110 -17.61 15.63 -0.76
C VAL A 110 -19.05 15.20 -1.07
N GLU A 111 -19.44 15.17 -2.35
CA GLU A 111 -20.76 14.74 -2.80
C GLU A 111 -21.03 13.25 -2.48
N LYS A 112 -20.00 12.42 -2.50
CA LYS A 112 -20.06 11.00 -2.11
C LYS A 112 -20.02 10.77 -0.60
N GLY A 113 -19.93 11.84 0.22
CA GLY A 113 -19.97 11.76 1.67
C GLY A 113 -18.61 11.60 2.35
N VAL A 114 -17.50 11.68 1.62
CA VAL A 114 -16.16 11.69 2.25
C VAL A 114 -16.02 12.95 3.09
N SER A 115 -15.57 12.79 4.32
CA SER A 115 -15.49 13.85 5.32
C SER A 115 -14.10 14.04 5.95
N THR A 116 -13.09 13.33 5.45
CA THR A 116 -11.71 13.42 5.94
C THR A 116 -10.74 13.57 4.78
N PHE A 117 -9.91 14.61 4.81
CA PHE A 117 -9.03 14.97 3.71
C PHE A 117 -7.62 15.31 4.21
N VAL A 118 -6.60 14.78 3.53
CA VAL A 118 -5.23 15.28 3.60
C VAL A 118 -5.03 16.22 2.42
N VAL A 119 -4.75 17.50 2.65
CA VAL A 119 -4.45 18.46 1.59
C VAL A 119 -2.94 18.64 1.46
N GLU A 120 -2.46 18.71 0.23
CA GLU A 120 -1.04 18.69 -0.11
C GLU A 120 -0.55 20.01 -0.73
N SER A 121 -1.45 20.99 -0.87
CA SER A 121 -1.12 22.33 -1.39
C SER A 121 -2.14 23.38 -0.94
N LEU A 122 -1.75 24.64 -1.03
CA LEU A 122 -2.66 25.77 -0.77
C LEU A 122 -3.86 25.75 -1.70
N ASN A 123 -3.68 25.38 -2.98
CA ASN A 123 -4.78 25.28 -3.92
C ASN A 123 -5.83 24.26 -3.47
N GLN A 124 -5.38 23.07 -3.03
CA GLN A 124 -6.30 22.03 -2.55
C GLN A 124 -7.09 22.50 -1.32
N LEU A 125 -6.45 23.21 -0.40
CA LEU A 125 -7.10 23.77 0.79
C LEU A 125 -8.15 24.83 0.41
N VAL A 126 -7.77 25.78 -0.45
CA VAL A 126 -8.69 26.82 -0.96
C VAL A 126 -9.89 26.19 -1.65
N TRP A 127 -9.65 25.26 -2.59
CA TRP A 127 -10.72 24.60 -3.35
C TRP A 127 -11.66 23.79 -2.43
N LEU A 128 -11.16 23.09 -1.45
CA LEU A 128 -12.01 22.35 -0.51
C LEU A 128 -12.87 23.30 0.33
N ASN A 129 -12.30 24.41 0.81
CA ASN A 129 -13.04 25.43 1.54
C ASN A 129 -14.13 26.09 0.66
N GLU A 130 -13.85 26.38 -0.62
CA GLU A 130 -14.83 26.88 -1.58
C GLU A 130 -15.95 25.88 -1.82
N VAL A 131 -15.63 24.61 -2.11
CA VAL A 131 -16.61 23.54 -2.32
C VAL A 131 -17.55 23.41 -1.13
N MET A 132 -17.03 23.47 0.09
CA MET A 132 -17.84 23.39 1.30
C MET A 132 -18.66 24.65 1.55
N THR A 133 -18.17 25.81 1.16
CA THR A 133 -18.93 27.07 1.21
C THR A 133 -20.11 27.03 0.23
N GLU A 134 -19.86 26.63 -1.04
CA GLU A 134 -20.90 26.44 -2.05
C GLU A 134 -21.99 25.44 -1.57
N LYS A 135 -21.58 24.31 -0.99
CA LYS A 135 -22.51 23.30 -0.45
C LYS A 135 -23.40 23.87 0.65
N LYS A 136 -22.84 24.64 1.60
CA LYS A 136 -23.62 25.30 2.66
C LYS A 136 -24.69 26.25 2.12
N VAL A 137 -24.38 27.05 1.09
CA VAL A 137 -25.35 27.98 0.47
C VAL A 137 -26.51 27.19 -0.14
N ILE A 138 -26.22 26.13 -0.90
CA ILE A 138 -27.26 25.32 -1.57
C ILE A 138 -28.20 24.67 -0.56
N GLU A 139 -27.66 24.14 0.55
CA GLU A 139 -28.49 23.47 1.57
C GLU A 139 -29.28 24.45 2.44
N GLN A 140 -28.79 25.69 2.62
CA GLN A 140 -29.56 26.75 3.28
C GLN A 140 -30.77 27.23 2.47
N GLU A 141 -30.70 27.13 1.13
CA GLU A 141 -31.79 27.44 0.23
C GLU A 141 -32.81 26.28 0.13
N SER A 142 -32.45 25.09 0.54
CA SER A 142 -33.36 23.95 0.60
C SER A 142 -34.25 23.98 1.86
N SER A 143 -35.48 23.47 1.74
CA SER A 143 -36.45 23.43 2.85
C SER A 143 -36.06 22.46 3.97
N GLU A 144 -35.03 21.63 3.81
CA GLU A 144 -34.48 20.72 4.80
C GLU A 144 -33.22 21.35 5.42
N GLN A 145 -33.30 21.76 6.68
CA GLN A 145 -32.14 22.20 7.47
C GLN A 145 -31.23 21.00 7.80
N VAL A 146 -30.35 20.64 6.88
CA VAL A 146 -29.31 19.65 7.15
C VAL A 146 -28.11 20.33 7.80
N LEU A 147 -27.72 19.90 8.98
CA LEU A 147 -26.50 20.40 9.62
C LEU A 147 -25.27 19.87 8.89
N ILE A 148 -24.64 20.68 8.04
CA ILE A 148 -23.41 20.30 7.34
C ILE A 148 -22.26 20.29 8.33
N LYS A 149 -21.75 19.10 8.61
CA LYS A 149 -20.50 18.94 9.35
C LYS A 149 -19.32 19.42 8.49
N ARG A 150 -18.45 20.26 9.05
CA ARG A 150 -17.19 20.62 8.38
C ARG A 150 -16.32 19.39 8.23
N PRO A 151 -15.70 19.15 7.07
CA PRO A 151 -14.78 18.04 6.90
C PRO A 151 -13.53 18.25 7.74
N THR A 152 -13.01 17.17 8.29
CA THR A 152 -11.70 17.12 8.96
C THR A 152 -10.60 17.25 7.92
N VAL A 153 -9.67 18.17 8.13
CA VAL A 153 -8.56 18.43 7.22
C VAL A 153 -7.23 18.30 7.95
N LEU A 154 -6.34 17.53 7.35
CA LEU A 154 -4.94 17.44 7.73
C LEU A 154 -4.08 18.10 6.66
N LEU A 155 -3.08 18.88 7.07
CA LEU A 155 -2.11 19.47 6.18
C LEU A 155 -0.93 18.51 6.02
N ARG A 156 -0.60 18.12 4.79
CA ARG A 156 0.58 17.29 4.54
C ARG A 156 1.84 18.13 4.55
N VAL A 157 2.75 17.78 5.47
CA VAL A 157 4.02 18.46 5.68
C VAL A 157 5.15 17.62 5.11
N GLN A 158 6.11 18.29 4.48
CA GLN A 158 7.40 17.72 4.08
C GLN A 158 8.49 18.36 4.89
N LEU A 159 9.26 17.55 5.64
CA LEU A 159 10.44 18.00 6.39
C LEU A 159 11.70 17.74 5.58
N GLN A 160 12.71 18.58 5.80
CA GLN A 160 14.08 18.33 5.33
C GLN A 160 14.89 17.70 6.46
N TRP A 161 15.67 16.69 6.12
CA TRP A 161 16.51 15.96 7.07
C TRP A 161 17.97 16.34 6.87
N PRO A 162 18.71 16.71 7.94
CA PRO A 162 20.09 17.24 7.84
C PRO A 162 21.07 16.24 7.20
N ASP A 163 20.91 14.96 7.49
CA ASP A 163 21.83 13.91 7.04
C ASP A 163 21.13 13.04 5.99
N GLY A 164 21.35 13.41 4.72
CA GLY A 164 20.68 12.89 3.53
C GLY A 164 20.77 11.41 3.29
N GLU A 165 20.15 10.57 4.10
CA GLU A 165 19.79 9.23 3.66
C GLU A 165 18.85 9.36 2.47
N LYS A 166 19.31 8.91 1.30
CA LYS A 166 18.47 8.83 0.10
C LYS A 166 17.33 7.86 0.37
N ASN A 167 16.12 8.36 0.41
CA ASN A 167 14.92 7.55 0.52
C ASN A 167 14.12 7.70 -0.77
N PRO A 168 13.69 6.59 -1.42
CA PRO A 168 12.84 6.63 -2.62
C PRO A 168 11.53 7.38 -2.44
N LEU A 169 11.05 7.56 -1.20
CA LEU A 169 9.79 8.22 -0.88
C LEU A 169 9.93 9.70 -0.50
N GLY A 170 11.10 10.30 -0.66
CA GLY A 170 11.29 11.72 -0.40
C GLY A 170 12.57 12.03 0.34
N GLY A 171 12.72 11.67 1.60
CA GLY A 171 13.87 12.08 2.40
C GLY A 171 14.22 13.55 2.14
N ASN A 172 15.43 13.81 1.63
CA ASN A 172 15.86 15.14 1.17
C ASN A 172 15.61 15.40 -0.32
N SER A 173 14.94 14.51 -1.04
CA SER A 173 14.58 14.69 -2.44
C SER A 173 13.32 15.55 -2.56
N LEU A 174 13.30 16.47 -3.52
CA LEU A 174 12.08 17.20 -3.88
C LEU A 174 11.04 16.22 -4.45
N THR A 175 9.88 16.15 -3.80
CA THR A 175 8.76 15.30 -4.21
C THR A 175 7.49 16.14 -4.38
N PRO A 176 6.46 15.65 -5.08
CA PRO A 176 5.19 16.36 -5.20
C PRO A 176 4.32 16.28 -3.94
N PHE A 177 4.80 15.70 -2.84
CA PHE A 177 4.00 15.36 -1.67
C PHE A 177 4.09 16.43 -0.59
N GLY A 178 2.99 17.16 -0.39
CA GLY A 178 2.86 18.16 0.67
C GLY A 178 3.68 19.42 0.43
N LEU A 179 3.72 20.29 1.44
CA LEU A 179 4.49 21.53 1.45
C LEU A 179 5.45 21.53 2.65
N SER A 180 6.50 22.37 2.55
CA SER A 180 7.39 22.61 3.66
C SER A 180 6.69 23.34 4.82
N VAL A 181 7.28 23.29 6.00
CA VAL A 181 6.83 24.08 7.16
C VAL A 181 6.74 25.58 6.80
N ALA A 182 7.77 26.10 6.11
CA ALA A 182 7.82 27.51 5.72
C ALA A 182 6.63 27.93 4.83
N GLU A 183 6.23 27.08 3.88
CA GLU A 183 5.10 27.37 3.01
C GLU A 183 3.76 27.32 3.78
N TRP A 184 3.56 26.34 4.67
CA TRP A 184 2.35 26.26 5.49
C TRP A 184 2.23 27.38 6.52
N GLN A 185 3.32 27.98 6.99
CA GLN A 185 3.30 29.11 7.94
C GLN A 185 2.63 30.38 7.39
N HIS A 186 2.40 30.46 6.07
CA HIS A 186 1.75 31.61 5.45
C HIS A 186 0.22 31.65 5.58
N ILE A 187 -0.42 30.58 6.11
CA ILE A 187 -1.87 30.53 6.33
C ILE A 187 -2.24 30.84 7.79
N ARG A 188 -3.53 31.11 8.01
CA ARG A 188 -4.19 31.02 9.30
C ARG A 188 -5.40 30.09 9.15
N VAL A 189 -5.63 29.21 10.13
CA VAL A 189 -6.77 28.27 10.07
C VAL A 189 -8.11 29.00 10.01
N THR A 190 -8.18 30.20 10.58
CA THR A 190 -9.38 31.05 10.54
C THR A 190 -9.76 31.56 9.15
N ASP A 191 -8.84 31.53 8.19
CA ASP A 191 -9.10 31.95 6.81
C ASP A 191 -9.92 30.92 6.03
N PHE A 192 -10.11 29.73 6.60
CA PHE A 192 -10.81 28.59 5.98
C PHE A 192 -12.00 28.10 6.83
N PRO A 193 -13.04 28.94 7.03
CA PRO A 193 -14.09 28.65 8.01
C PRO A 193 -15.04 27.52 7.61
N ALA A 194 -15.02 27.07 6.36
CA ALA A 194 -15.89 26.00 5.90
C ALA A 194 -15.32 24.59 6.12
N VAL A 195 -14.06 24.47 6.53
CA VAL A 195 -13.35 23.21 6.83
C VAL A 195 -12.84 23.24 8.28
N ASP A 196 -12.45 22.09 8.80
CA ASP A 196 -11.90 21.92 10.14
C ASP A 196 -10.46 21.45 10.05
N ILE A 197 -9.53 22.41 10.06
CA ILE A 197 -8.09 22.13 9.97
C ILE A 197 -7.60 21.82 11.38
N CYS A 198 -7.47 20.54 11.72
CA CYS A 198 -7.16 20.08 13.06
C CYS A 198 -6.06 19.02 13.12
N GLY A 199 -5.41 18.73 11.97
CA GLY A 199 -4.37 17.72 11.94
C GLY A 199 -3.23 18.04 10.98
N LEU A 200 -2.12 17.34 11.21
CA LEU A 200 -0.96 17.31 10.33
C LEU A 200 -0.70 15.87 9.89
N HIS A 201 -0.26 15.74 8.64
CA HIS A 201 0.11 14.46 8.04
C HIS A 201 1.54 14.52 7.55
N ILE A 202 2.30 13.44 7.77
CA ILE A 202 3.65 13.29 7.24
C ILE A 202 3.92 11.84 6.83
N PHE A 203 4.46 11.64 5.63
CA PHE A 203 4.92 10.34 5.17
C PHE A 203 6.17 10.51 4.32
N GLN A 204 7.33 10.12 4.84
CA GLN A 204 8.62 10.32 4.19
C GLN A 204 9.50 9.05 4.15
N TRP A 205 9.11 7.96 4.80
CA TRP A 205 9.92 6.74 4.90
C TRP A 205 9.10 5.50 4.54
N GLY A 206 9.71 4.53 3.88
CA GLY A 206 9.05 3.29 3.47
C GLY A 206 9.91 2.06 3.75
N ASN A 207 9.23 0.94 3.97
CA ASN A 207 9.83 -0.37 4.26
C ASN A 207 10.86 -0.35 5.40
N MET A 208 10.53 0.33 6.49
CA MET A 208 11.38 0.41 7.68
C MET A 208 11.27 -0.89 8.49
N LEU A 209 12.42 -1.45 8.87
CA LEU A 209 12.53 -2.72 9.57
C LEU A 209 13.10 -2.59 11.00
N SER A 210 13.17 -1.38 11.54
CA SER A 210 13.72 -1.11 12.86
C SER A 210 12.79 -0.23 13.70
N ASN A 211 12.26 -0.78 14.79
CA ASN A 211 11.47 -0.04 15.76
C ASN A 211 12.22 1.18 16.30
N ALA A 212 13.50 1.01 16.69
CA ALA A 212 14.30 2.09 17.24
C ALA A 212 14.49 3.25 16.25
N LYS A 213 14.75 2.93 14.96
CA LYS A 213 14.88 3.96 13.91
C LYS A 213 13.55 4.68 13.67
N MET A 214 12.44 3.96 13.64
CA MET A 214 11.10 4.57 13.49
C MET A 214 10.77 5.49 14.65
N TYR A 215 10.98 5.06 15.89
CA TYR A 215 10.75 5.89 17.06
C TYR A 215 11.59 7.16 17.04
N SER A 216 12.88 7.05 16.68
CA SER A 216 13.76 8.21 16.52
C SER A 216 13.24 9.20 15.46
N LEU A 217 12.80 8.70 14.30
CA LEU A 217 12.24 9.54 13.23
C LEU A 217 10.96 10.25 13.67
N TRP A 218 10.03 9.53 14.27
CA TRP A 218 8.78 10.12 14.78
C TRP A 218 9.04 11.17 15.85
N GLY A 219 9.99 10.91 16.77
CA GLY A 219 10.37 11.88 17.79
C GLY A 219 10.93 13.19 17.20
N GLN A 220 11.73 13.08 16.13
CA GLN A 220 12.26 14.26 15.42
C GLN A 220 11.18 15.05 14.66
N MET A 221 10.05 14.43 14.32
CA MET A 221 8.93 15.10 13.65
C MET A 221 8.09 15.94 14.61
N VAL A 222 8.05 15.62 15.91
CA VAL A 222 7.11 16.25 16.87
C VAL A 222 7.30 17.75 16.95
N GLU A 223 8.52 18.23 17.23
CA GLU A 223 8.79 19.67 17.44
C GLU A 223 8.47 20.52 16.20
N PRO A 224 8.94 20.18 14.98
CA PRO A 224 8.61 20.96 13.79
C PRO A 224 7.11 21.03 13.51
N LEU A 225 6.39 19.93 13.75
CA LEU A 225 4.96 19.85 13.48
C LEU A 225 4.14 20.61 14.51
N THR A 226 4.44 20.49 15.81
CA THR A 226 3.75 21.25 16.86
C THR A 226 4.01 22.75 16.73
N THR A 227 5.24 23.15 16.42
CA THR A 227 5.60 24.54 16.15
C THR A 227 4.84 25.10 14.94
N LEU A 228 4.70 24.32 13.87
CA LEU A 228 3.87 24.72 12.73
C LEU A 228 2.42 24.95 13.15
N ALA A 229 1.82 24.01 13.87
CA ALA A 229 0.44 24.11 14.33
C ALA A 229 0.19 25.41 15.13
N ASP A 230 1.05 25.70 16.09
CA ASP A 230 0.99 26.93 16.87
C ASP A 230 1.12 28.18 15.99
N SER A 231 2.05 28.19 15.04
CA SER A 231 2.31 29.33 14.16
C SER A 231 1.13 29.71 13.26
N ILE A 232 0.30 28.74 12.86
CA ILE A 232 -0.88 28.98 12.02
C ILE A 232 -2.19 29.10 12.82
N GLY A 233 -2.12 28.99 14.16
CA GLY A 233 -3.25 29.07 15.08
C GLY A 233 -4.14 27.81 15.05
N MET A 234 -3.55 26.64 14.82
CA MET A 234 -4.25 25.37 14.79
C MET A 234 -4.20 24.71 16.17
N THR A 235 -5.36 24.24 16.65
CA THR A 235 -5.38 23.24 17.71
C THR A 235 -5.07 21.88 17.09
N LEU A 236 -3.85 21.38 17.32
CA LEU A 236 -3.40 20.09 16.75
C LEU A 236 -4.10 18.93 17.52
N GLU A 237 -5.10 18.33 16.91
CA GLU A 237 -5.83 17.21 17.49
C GLU A 237 -5.35 15.86 16.94
N ILE A 238 -4.95 15.83 15.66
CA ILE A 238 -4.61 14.63 14.93
C ILE A 238 -3.20 14.74 14.37
N LEU A 239 -2.38 13.73 14.63
CA LEU A 239 -1.09 13.56 13.98
C LEU A 239 -1.09 12.24 13.20
N ASP A 240 -1.13 12.34 11.88
CA ASP A 240 -1.01 11.22 10.96
C ASP A 240 0.46 11.06 10.55
N LEU A 241 1.07 9.96 10.97
CA LEU A 241 2.47 9.66 10.70
C LEU A 241 2.65 8.84 9.42
N GLY A 242 1.58 8.72 8.61
CA GLY A 242 1.58 7.93 7.39
C GLY A 242 1.81 6.45 7.67
N GLY A 243 2.52 5.80 6.77
CA GLY A 243 2.87 4.39 6.90
C GLY A 243 4.35 4.16 7.15
N GLY A 244 4.94 3.28 6.36
CA GLY A 244 6.37 3.02 6.35
C GLY A 244 6.79 1.75 7.08
N LEU A 245 5.89 1.08 7.79
CA LEU A 245 6.15 -0.23 8.39
C LEU A 245 6.51 -1.24 7.30
N GLY A 246 7.66 -1.89 7.45
CA GLY A 246 8.27 -2.75 6.46
C GLY A 246 8.01 -4.22 6.67
N ILE A 247 8.33 -4.98 5.62
CA ILE A 247 8.39 -6.45 5.62
C ILE A 247 9.80 -6.85 5.18
N ASP A 248 10.36 -7.85 5.85
CA ASP A 248 11.68 -8.40 5.54
C ASP A 248 11.59 -9.36 4.34
N TYR A 249 11.78 -8.82 3.14
CA TYR A 249 11.78 -9.62 1.90
C TYR A 249 13.03 -10.47 1.72
N LEU A 250 14.12 -10.10 2.37
CA LEU A 250 15.41 -10.81 2.23
C LEU A 250 15.56 -11.98 3.21
N GLY A 251 14.74 -12.00 4.27
CA GLY A 251 14.82 -13.04 5.31
C GLY A 251 16.00 -12.86 6.26
N ASP A 252 16.49 -11.62 6.42
CA ASP A 252 17.61 -11.28 7.31
C ASP A 252 17.23 -11.34 8.79
N GLY A 253 15.98 -11.66 9.10
CA GLY A 253 15.44 -11.80 10.46
C GLY A 253 15.06 -10.48 11.13
N ALA A 254 14.95 -9.39 10.36
CA ALA A 254 14.54 -8.10 10.86
C ALA A 254 13.00 -8.01 10.92
N GLU A 255 12.42 -8.30 12.08
CA GLU A 255 10.98 -8.18 12.30
C GLU A 255 10.64 -6.98 13.19
N LEU A 256 9.59 -6.23 12.78
CA LEU A 256 9.02 -5.17 13.61
C LEU A 256 8.17 -5.77 14.74
N SER A 257 8.42 -5.33 15.96
CA SER A 257 7.54 -5.63 17.09
C SER A 257 6.34 -4.68 17.10
N TRP A 258 5.14 -5.19 16.80
CA TRP A 258 3.90 -4.39 16.86
C TRP A 258 3.65 -3.82 18.25
N GLN A 259 3.90 -4.61 19.33
CA GLN A 259 3.74 -4.14 20.69
C GLN A 259 4.70 -2.98 21.02
N GLN A 260 5.94 -3.03 20.52
CA GLN A 260 6.88 -1.92 20.68
C GLN A 260 6.42 -0.68 19.90
N ILE A 261 5.91 -0.85 18.67
CA ILE A 261 5.33 0.25 17.88
C ILE A 261 4.22 0.95 18.66
N LEU A 262 3.29 0.21 19.27
CA LEU A 262 2.22 0.80 20.07
C LEU A 262 2.74 1.57 21.28
N THR A 263 3.76 1.03 21.97
CA THR A 263 4.42 1.71 23.09
C THR A 263 5.08 3.02 22.64
N ASP A 264 5.81 2.96 21.54
CA ASP A 264 6.50 4.11 20.96
C ASP A 264 5.50 5.21 20.53
N LEU A 265 4.41 4.81 19.86
CA LEU A 265 3.37 5.74 19.40
C LEU A 265 2.56 6.35 20.55
N ALA A 266 2.35 5.62 21.65
CA ALA A 266 1.76 6.18 22.86
C ALA A 266 2.67 7.28 23.47
N SER A 267 4.00 7.07 23.42
CA SER A 267 4.97 8.09 23.82
C SER A 267 4.93 9.31 22.90
N ILE A 268 4.93 9.12 21.58
CA ILE A 268 4.82 10.21 20.59
C ILE A 268 3.52 11.00 20.76
N LYS A 269 2.39 10.31 20.96
CA LYS A 269 1.09 10.93 21.25
C LYS A 269 1.15 11.88 22.45
N SER A 270 1.81 11.44 23.53
CA SER A 270 2.01 12.25 24.72
C SER A 270 2.94 13.42 24.47
N GLN A 271 4.07 13.23 23.75
CA GLN A 271 5.02 14.27 23.42
C GLN A 271 4.39 15.37 22.55
N ALA A 272 3.61 14.97 21.54
CA ALA A 272 2.92 15.90 20.63
C ALA A 272 1.65 16.52 21.28
N ASN A 273 1.20 16.02 22.43
CA ASN A 273 -0.03 16.42 23.12
C ASN A 273 -1.27 16.41 22.21
N VAL A 274 -1.42 15.34 21.41
CA VAL A 274 -2.53 15.19 20.47
C VAL A 274 -3.58 14.21 20.98
N LYS A 275 -4.82 14.34 20.48
CA LYS A 275 -5.91 13.41 20.82
C LYS A 275 -5.75 12.06 20.13
N GLU A 276 -5.32 12.08 18.86
CA GLU A 276 -5.23 10.89 18.02
C GLU A 276 -3.89 10.83 17.28
N ILE A 277 -3.34 9.62 17.21
CA ILE A 277 -2.28 9.26 16.25
C ILE A 277 -2.91 8.36 15.19
N TRP A 278 -2.61 8.62 13.92
CA TRP A 278 -3.05 7.81 12.81
C TRP A 278 -1.85 7.16 12.11
N LEU A 279 -2.07 5.95 11.58
CA LEU A 279 -1.15 5.26 10.68
C LEU A 279 -1.87 4.77 9.43
N GLU A 280 -1.19 4.89 8.29
CA GLU A 280 -1.63 4.41 6.98
C GLU A 280 -0.88 3.12 6.62
N LEU A 281 -1.49 1.97 6.87
CA LEU A 281 -0.88 0.67 6.60
C LEU A 281 -1.20 0.22 5.17
N GLY A 282 -0.16 -0.06 4.40
CA GLY A 282 -0.28 -0.73 3.11
C GLY A 282 0.39 -2.10 3.19
N ARG A 283 1.70 -2.12 2.94
CA ARG A 283 2.55 -3.31 2.92
C ARG A 283 2.42 -4.16 4.17
N PHE A 284 2.58 -3.56 5.33
CA PHE A 284 2.56 -4.27 6.61
C PHE A 284 1.22 -4.97 6.89
N ALA A 285 0.12 -4.44 6.35
CA ALA A 285 -1.20 -5.05 6.52
C ALA A 285 -1.41 -6.28 5.64
N VAL A 286 -0.90 -6.30 4.39
CA VAL A 286 -1.36 -7.30 3.41
C VAL A 286 -0.23 -8.04 2.67
N ALA A 287 1.05 -7.66 2.79
CA ALA A 287 2.11 -8.27 1.97
C ALA A 287 2.21 -9.78 2.20
N GLU A 288 2.21 -10.22 3.45
CA GLU A 288 2.44 -11.61 3.83
C GLU A 288 1.33 -12.57 3.40
N CYS A 289 0.12 -12.06 3.14
CA CYS A 289 -0.98 -12.91 2.72
C CYS A 289 -0.90 -13.33 1.25
N GLY A 290 -0.02 -12.72 0.44
CA GLY A 290 -0.02 -12.89 -1.02
C GLY A 290 1.14 -13.71 -1.54
N TYR A 291 0.83 -14.53 -2.54
CA TYR A 291 1.77 -15.34 -3.31
C TYR A 291 1.56 -15.08 -4.79
N TYR A 292 2.65 -15.10 -5.54
CA TYR A 292 2.61 -15.04 -7.00
C TYR A 292 3.20 -16.33 -7.57
N VAL A 293 2.40 -17.07 -8.32
CA VAL A 293 2.76 -18.35 -8.93
C VAL A 293 2.99 -18.14 -10.41
N VAL A 294 4.17 -18.55 -10.89
CA VAL A 294 4.57 -18.32 -12.28
C VAL A 294 5.39 -19.48 -12.83
N PRO A 295 5.05 -20.01 -14.02
CA PRO A 295 5.80 -21.07 -14.70
C PRO A 295 7.12 -20.60 -15.31
N VAL A 296 8.11 -21.50 -15.31
CA VAL A 296 9.34 -21.38 -16.08
C VAL A 296 9.08 -21.86 -17.51
N VAL A 297 9.26 -20.98 -18.50
CA VAL A 297 9.02 -21.30 -19.91
C VAL A 297 10.30 -21.53 -20.70
N ASP A 298 11.45 -21.03 -20.21
CA ASP A 298 12.77 -21.30 -20.81
C ASP A 298 13.88 -21.28 -19.75
N LYS A 299 14.95 -22.05 -20.02
CA LYS A 299 16.16 -22.06 -19.21
C LYS A 299 17.37 -22.05 -20.15
N LYS A 300 18.27 -21.10 -19.92
CA LYS A 300 19.46 -20.97 -20.76
C LYS A 300 20.69 -20.55 -19.97
N ILE A 301 21.86 -20.75 -20.57
CA ILE A 301 23.14 -20.26 -20.06
C ILE A 301 23.68 -19.24 -21.07
N ASN A 302 24.05 -18.07 -20.58
CA ASN A 302 24.67 -17.03 -21.37
C ASN A 302 25.83 -16.40 -20.57
N TYR A 303 27.04 -16.36 -21.15
CA TYR A 303 28.27 -15.93 -20.46
C TYR A 303 28.43 -16.56 -19.06
N GLU A 304 28.25 -17.88 -18.99
CA GLU A 304 28.34 -18.68 -17.76
C GLU A 304 27.26 -18.35 -16.70
N GLN A 305 26.33 -17.44 -17.00
CA GLN A 305 25.18 -17.10 -16.12
C GLN A 305 23.95 -17.95 -16.48
N GLU A 306 23.41 -18.63 -15.49
CA GLU A 306 22.17 -19.39 -15.70
C GLU A 306 20.97 -18.45 -15.57
N GLN A 307 20.09 -18.53 -16.54
CA GLN A 307 18.91 -17.68 -16.66
C GLN A 307 17.65 -18.53 -16.73
N LEU A 308 16.61 -18.09 -16.00
CA LEU A 308 15.26 -18.61 -16.12
C LEU A 308 14.39 -17.51 -16.75
N ILE A 309 13.60 -17.90 -17.74
CA ILE A 309 12.60 -17.05 -18.35
C ILE A 309 11.23 -17.56 -17.88
N LEU A 310 10.45 -16.66 -17.29
CA LEU A 310 9.12 -16.96 -16.77
C LEU A 310 8.04 -16.59 -17.79
N SER A 311 6.85 -17.17 -17.67
CA SER A 311 5.70 -16.85 -18.53
C SER A 311 5.16 -15.42 -18.32
N ALA A 312 5.46 -14.80 -17.20
CA ALA A 312 5.17 -13.41 -16.89
C ALA A 312 6.23 -12.83 -15.95
N GLY A 313 6.42 -11.52 -15.97
CA GLY A 313 7.44 -10.79 -15.22
C GLY A 313 6.91 -9.45 -14.73
N VAL A 314 7.56 -8.34 -15.13
CA VAL A 314 7.16 -7.00 -14.70
C VAL A 314 5.79 -6.55 -15.23
N ASN A 315 5.19 -7.29 -16.16
CA ASN A 315 3.79 -7.11 -16.53
C ASN A 315 2.84 -7.51 -15.39
N HIS A 316 3.24 -8.39 -14.48
CA HIS A 316 2.46 -8.80 -13.31
C HIS A 316 3.05 -8.31 -11.99
N ILE A 317 4.38 -8.18 -11.86
CA ILE A 317 5.05 -7.78 -10.63
C ILE A 317 6.30 -6.94 -10.93
N ILE A 318 6.14 -5.62 -10.93
CA ILE A 318 7.23 -4.69 -11.31
C ILE A 318 8.16 -4.33 -10.16
N ARG A 319 7.69 -4.43 -8.92
CA ARG A 319 8.41 -3.89 -7.77
C ARG A 319 9.85 -4.40 -7.62
N PRO A 320 10.17 -5.68 -7.80
CA PRO A 320 11.56 -6.14 -7.73
C PRO A 320 12.49 -5.40 -8.70
N ALA A 321 12.00 -5.10 -9.90
CA ALA A 321 12.77 -4.44 -10.94
C ALA A 321 13.07 -2.95 -10.69
N ILE A 322 12.14 -2.25 -10.00
CA ILE A 322 12.27 -0.79 -9.78
C ILE A 322 12.86 -0.42 -8.43
N THR A 323 12.91 -1.36 -7.49
CA THR A 323 13.43 -1.12 -6.13
C THR A 323 14.71 -1.86 -5.82
N ASP A 324 15.20 -2.71 -6.73
CA ASP A 324 16.30 -3.65 -6.52
C ASP A 324 16.11 -4.53 -5.25
N GLN A 325 14.85 -4.72 -4.84
CA GLN A 325 14.47 -5.53 -3.70
C GLN A 325 13.73 -6.78 -4.20
N PRO A 326 14.39 -7.93 -4.33
CA PRO A 326 13.76 -9.17 -4.77
C PRO A 326 12.72 -9.63 -3.74
N PHE A 327 11.68 -10.30 -4.23
CA PHE A 327 10.75 -11.01 -3.37
C PHE A 327 11.29 -12.42 -3.08
N PRO A 328 11.02 -12.99 -1.88
CA PRO A 328 11.45 -14.35 -1.59
C PRO A 328 10.79 -15.33 -2.56
N VAL A 329 11.56 -16.31 -3.01
CA VAL A 329 11.10 -17.28 -4.00
C VAL A 329 11.36 -18.71 -3.54
N THR A 330 10.50 -19.63 -3.95
CA THR A 330 10.70 -21.08 -3.80
C THR A 330 10.15 -21.82 -5.01
N LEU A 331 10.65 -23.03 -5.21
CA LEU A 331 10.12 -23.98 -6.21
C LEU A 331 8.86 -24.65 -5.67
N LEU A 332 7.77 -24.76 -6.45
CA LEU A 332 6.53 -25.42 -6.01
C LEU A 332 6.76 -26.89 -5.68
N ARG A 333 7.39 -27.66 -6.59
CA ARG A 333 7.76 -29.03 -6.29
C ARG A 333 8.89 -29.13 -5.28
N SER A 334 8.99 -30.25 -4.58
CA SER A 334 10.13 -30.54 -3.74
C SER A 334 11.37 -30.89 -4.57
N SER A 335 12.53 -30.47 -4.12
CA SER A 335 13.83 -30.89 -4.67
C SER A 335 14.78 -31.22 -3.50
N ALA A 336 15.66 -32.21 -3.73
CA ALA A 336 16.75 -32.57 -2.80
C ALA A 336 18.11 -32.00 -3.26
N GLU A 337 18.12 -31.31 -4.40
CA GLU A 337 19.33 -30.80 -5.01
C GLU A 337 19.83 -29.54 -4.31
N GLU A 338 21.13 -29.26 -4.47
CA GLU A 338 21.75 -28.05 -3.96
C GLU A 338 21.21 -26.80 -4.67
N GLU A 339 21.18 -25.68 -3.96
CA GLU A 339 20.77 -24.40 -4.53
C GLU A 339 21.92 -23.70 -5.24
N LYS A 340 21.58 -23.00 -6.31
CA LYS A 340 22.46 -22.07 -6.99
C LYS A 340 21.70 -20.82 -7.43
N TYR A 341 22.45 -19.80 -7.78
CA TYR A 341 21.88 -18.55 -8.26
C TYR A 341 21.42 -18.64 -9.70
N PHE A 342 20.25 -18.07 -9.96
CA PHE A 342 19.70 -17.87 -11.30
C PHE A 342 19.32 -16.40 -11.49
N ASP A 343 19.63 -15.84 -12.66
CA ASP A 343 19.02 -14.60 -13.11
C ASP A 343 17.61 -14.89 -13.60
N ILE A 344 16.61 -14.26 -12.97
CA ILE A 344 15.19 -14.51 -13.26
C ILE A 344 14.61 -13.35 -14.04
N HIS A 345 14.07 -13.66 -15.22
CA HIS A 345 13.50 -12.70 -16.16
C HIS A 345 12.07 -13.08 -16.53
N GLY A 346 11.25 -12.06 -16.86
CA GLY A 346 9.96 -12.25 -17.51
C GLY A 346 10.09 -12.30 -19.06
N PRO A 347 8.93 -12.32 -19.76
CA PRO A 347 8.86 -12.48 -21.20
C PRO A 347 8.98 -11.17 -21.99
N LEU A 348 9.09 -10.02 -21.34
CA LEU A 348 8.94 -8.74 -22.01
C LEU A 348 10.22 -8.33 -22.76
N CYS A 349 10.07 -7.71 -23.92
CA CYS A 349 11.16 -7.17 -24.73
C CYS A 349 11.74 -5.87 -24.13
N THR A 350 12.12 -5.90 -22.86
CA THR A 350 12.74 -4.78 -22.14
C THR A 350 13.76 -5.27 -21.12
N SER A 351 14.83 -4.52 -20.94
CA SER A 351 15.89 -4.85 -19.96
C SER A 351 15.46 -4.70 -18.50
N ILE A 352 14.35 -4.01 -18.24
CA ILE A 352 13.80 -3.90 -16.88
C ILE A 352 13.03 -5.15 -16.43
N ASP A 353 12.78 -6.11 -17.34
CA ASP A 353 12.04 -7.33 -16.99
C ASP A 353 12.96 -8.35 -16.29
N LYS A 354 13.44 -7.95 -15.13
CA LYS A 354 14.28 -8.74 -14.23
C LYS A 354 13.67 -8.79 -12.83
N LEU A 355 13.42 -10.00 -12.34
CA LEU A 355 12.82 -10.22 -11.03
C LEU A 355 13.85 -10.47 -9.92
N GLY A 356 15.10 -10.70 -10.27
CA GLY A 356 16.20 -10.82 -9.32
C GLY A 356 17.28 -11.81 -9.72
N HIS A 357 18.30 -11.93 -8.87
CA HIS A 357 19.34 -12.94 -8.88
C HIS A 357 19.15 -13.78 -7.61
N LEU A 358 18.50 -14.94 -7.75
CA LEU A 358 17.87 -15.66 -6.66
C LEU A 358 18.35 -17.11 -6.55
N LEU A 359 18.40 -17.64 -5.34
CA LEU A 359 18.75 -19.03 -5.05
C LEU A 359 17.55 -19.95 -5.32
N LEU A 360 17.79 -20.99 -6.11
CA LEU A 360 16.83 -22.07 -6.39
C LEU A 360 17.57 -23.40 -6.54
N PRO A 361 16.91 -24.56 -6.34
CA PRO A 361 17.50 -25.87 -6.60
C PRO A 361 18.05 -25.94 -8.04
N HIS A 362 19.23 -26.50 -8.21
CA HIS A 362 19.91 -26.49 -9.52
C HIS A 362 19.16 -27.31 -10.60
N ASP A 363 18.29 -28.23 -10.19
CA ASP A 363 17.46 -29.06 -11.06
C ASP A 363 16.18 -28.35 -11.55
N VAL A 364 15.99 -27.06 -11.22
CA VAL A 364 14.87 -26.27 -11.77
C VAL A 364 14.90 -26.31 -13.30
N THR A 365 13.74 -26.55 -13.92
CA THR A 365 13.63 -26.78 -15.36
C THR A 365 12.36 -26.15 -15.94
N VAL A 366 12.27 -26.14 -17.27
CA VAL A 366 11.06 -25.72 -18.00
C VAL A 366 9.86 -26.55 -17.56
N GLY A 367 8.72 -25.89 -17.34
CA GLY A 367 7.49 -26.47 -16.80
C GLY A 367 7.39 -26.43 -15.28
N ASP A 368 8.48 -26.17 -14.56
CA ASP A 368 8.43 -25.92 -13.13
C ASP A 368 7.69 -24.61 -12.82
N ARG A 369 7.08 -24.54 -11.63
CA ARG A 369 6.43 -23.33 -11.14
C ARG A 369 7.21 -22.74 -9.98
N LEU A 370 7.54 -21.44 -10.09
CA LEU A 370 8.09 -20.65 -8.99
C LEU A 370 6.96 -19.98 -8.21
N ILE A 371 7.17 -19.84 -6.91
CA ILE A 371 6.28 -19.12 -6.02
C ILE A 371 7.06 -17.99 -5.36
N PHE A 372 6.65 -16.76 -5.64
CA PHE A 372 7.13 -15.58 -4.94
C PHE A 372 6.22 -15.28 -3.75
N GLY A 373 6.80 -15.10 -2.57
CA GLY A 373 6.10 -14.74 -1.34
C GLY A 373 5.94 -13.24 -1.16
N TYR A 374 5.14 -12.85 -0.17
CA TYR A 374 4.92 -11.45 0.23
C TYR A 374 4.37 -10.54 -0.87
N CYS A 375 3.66 -11.15 -1.84
CA CYS A 375 3.08 -10.47 -3.00
C CYS A 375 1.67 -9.88 -2.73
N GLY A 376 1.23 -9.85 -1.47
CA GLY A 376 -0.08 -9.29 -1.10
C GLY A 376 -0.17 -7.78 -1.23
N ALA A 377 0.97 -7.08 -1.29
CA ALA A 377 1.05 -5.64 -1.49
C ALA A 377 1.85 -5.30 -2.73
N TYR A 378 1.39 -4.29 -3.50
CA TYR A 378 2.09 -3.76 -4.67
C TYR A 378 2.42 -4.85 -5.71
N GLY A 379 1.48 -5.76 -5.94
CA GLY A 379 1.54 -6.81 -6.96
C GLY A 379 1.02 -6.33 -8.31
N PHE A 380 0.00 -7.03 -8.84
CA PHE A 380 -0.52 -6.83 -10.18
C PHE A 380 -0.90 -5.37 -10.52
N THR A 381 -1.56 -4.66 -9.62
CA THR A 381 -2.08 -3.30 -9.90
C THR A 381 -1.01 -2.21 -9.99
N GLU A 382 0.19 -2.43 -9.48
CA GLU A 382 1.33 -1.51 -9.64
C GLU A 382 2.12 -1.77 -10.92
N SER A 383 1.85 -2.86 -11.64
CA SER A 383 2.69 -3.40 -12.72
C SER A 383 2.45 -2.77 -14.10
N MET A 384 3.01 -3.36 -15.15
CA MET A 384 2.87 -2.93 -16.55
C MET A 384 1.94 -3.87 -17.33
N PRO A 385 0.66 -4.05 -16.92
CA PRO A 385 -0.18 -5.16 -17.35
C PRO A 385 -0.52 -5.16 -18.84
N PHE A 386 -0.42 -4.01 -19.51
CA PHE A 386 -0.80 -3.87 -20.92
C PHE A 386 0.38 -3.89 -21.89
N PHE A 387 1.63 -3.90 -21.39
CA PHE A 387 2.80 -3.91 -22.25
C PHE A 387 2.92 -5.24 -23.00
N LEU A 388 3.11 -5.20 -24.32
CA LEU A 388 3.13 -6.33 -25.25
C LEU A 388 1.85 -7.18 -25.29
N CYS A 389 0.75 -6.70 -24.75
CA CYS A 389 -0.58 -7.35 -24.78
C CYS A 389 -0.58 -8.78 -24.17
N HIS A 390 0.30 -9.06 -23.22
CA HIS A 390 0.25 -10.31 -22.46
C HIS A 390 -1.05 -10.43 -21.67
N GLU A 391 -1.39 -11.65 -21.31
CA GLU A 391 -2.57 -11.95 -20.51
C GLU A 391 -2.48 -11.29 -19.12
N LEU A 392 -3.59 -10.71 -18.66
CA LEU A 392 -3.70 -10.15 -17.31
C LEU A 392 -3.79 -11.30 -16.29
N ALA A 393 -3.05 -11.19 -15.19
CA ALA A 393 -3.01 -12.24 -14.18
C ALA A 393 -4.40 -12.60 -13.63
N ALA A 394 -4.65 -13.89 -13.45
CA ALA A 394 -5.74 -14.33 -12.60
C ALA A 394 -5.45 -14.06 -11.13
N GLU A 395 -6.49 -13.89 -10.32
CA GLU A 395 -6.36 -13.77 -8.88
C GLU A 395 -7.28 -14.75 -8.16
N TYR A 396 -6.71 -15.48 -7.22
CA TYR A 396 -7.38 -16.45 -6.39
C TYR A 396 -7.31 -16.02 -4.92
N VAL A 397 -8.28 -16.47 -4.15
CA VAL A 397 -8.21 -16.44 -2.69
C VAL A 397 -8.17 -17.85 -2.13
N PHE A 398 -7.37 -18.04 -1.09
CA PHE A 398 -7.36 -19.26 -0.31
C PHE A 398 -8.08 -19.00 1.01
N GLN A 399 -9.24 -19.66 1.19
CA GLN A 399 -10.09 -19.46 2.36
C GLN A 399 -10.79 -20.77 2.74
N GLY A 400 -10.78 -21.10 4.03
CA GLY A 400 -11.40 -22.33 4.53
C GLY A 400 -10.86 -23.60 3.86
N GLY A 401 -9.57 -23.63 3.52
CA GLY A 401 -8.91 -24.75 2.85
C GLY A 401 -9.22 -24.89 1.36
N LYS A 402 -9.85 -23.89 0.72
CA LYS A 402 -10.23 -23.92 -0.69
C LYS A 402 -9.61 -22.77 -1.46
N LEU A 403 -9.16 -23.07 -2.68
CA LEU A 403 -8.73 -22.09 -3.66
C LEU A 403 -9.93 -21.65 -4.51
N LEU A 404 -10.24 -20.36 -4.52
CA LEU A 404 -11.40 -19.79 -5.22
C LEU A 404 -10.91 -18.68 -6.17
N GLU A 405 -11.25 -18.79 -7.45
CA GLU A 405 -10.99 -17.72 -8.41
C GLU A 405 -11.90 -16.52 -8.11
N VAL A 406 -11.31 -15.35 -7.99
CA VAL A 406 -12.01 -14.08 -7.73
C VAL A 406 -11.87 -13.07 -8.86
N ARG A 407 -10.86 -13.25 -9.70
CA ARG A 407 -10.68 -12.56 -10.96
C ARG A 407 -10.02 -13.51 -11.96
N PRO A 408 -10.68 -13.81 -13.10
CA PRO A 408 -10.09 -14.64 -14.14
C PRO A 408 -8.95 -13.90 -14.85
N ALA A 409 -8.06 -14.66 -15.47
CA ALA A 409 -7.14 -14.11 -16.45
C ALA A 409 -7.93 -13.55 -17.65
N LEU A 410 -7.48 -12.42 -18.16
CA LEU A 410 -8.12 -11.75 -19.29
C LEU A 410 -7.08 -11.36 -20.35
N PRO A 411 -7.39 -11.51 -21.64
CA PRO A 411 -6.51 -10.99 -22.69
C PRO A 411 -6.41 -9.47 -22.58
N ALA A 412 -5.19 -8.93 -22.53
CA ALA A 412 -5.00 -7.47 -22.49
C ALA A 412 -5.59 -6.78 -23.72
N SER A 413 -5.69 -7.48 -24.86
CA SER A 413 -6.38 -6.99 -26.07
C SER A 413 -7.84 -6.58 -25.85
N SER A 414 -8.52 -7.11 -24.84
CA SER A 414 -9.88 -6.70 -24.46
C SER A 414 -10.01 -5.21 -24.07
N TYR A 415 -8.90 -4.57 -23.71
CA TYR A 415 -8.85 -3.13 -23.38
C TYR A 415 -8.46 -2.25 -24.60
N LEU A 416 -8.05 -2.87 -25.70
CA LEU A 416 -7.56 -2.18 -26.90
C LEU A 416 -8.59 -2.20 -28.04
N ALA A 417 -9.72 -2.89 -27.87
CA ALA A 417 -10.77 -3.05 -28.86
C ALA A 417 -11.86 -1.96 -28.76
#